data_dd99c88f1d14b37b8145319003f654c2
#
_entry.id   dd99c88f1d14b37b8145319003f654c2
#
_cell.length_a   1.000
_cell.length_b   1.000
_cell.length_c   1.000
_cell.angle_alpha   90.00
_cell.angle_beta   90.00
_cell.angle_gamma   90.00
#
_symmetry.space_group_name_H-M   'P 1'
#
loop_
_entity.id
_entity.type
_entity.pdbx_description
1 polymer ?
#
loop_
_entity_poly.entity_id
_entity_poly.type
_entity_poly.pdbx_seq_one_letter_code
_entity_poly.pdbx_strand_id
1 'polypeptide(L)'
;MSASLISGYVSADSITVNSFATISTGVSNNNPNSITVPDDRITSLQSTQGVLTAREATANGSVVFSTLATKPFTMFVQTESGFSFTVNATPRKQQGMSLVVNNKEVKGTEDATTWEGSQNTYSALITGLISRFINNDKPQGFVFSKNTDVQLSPSVQSYFNVRPVTAWRGDKLRIIRLELTSRSSSRLELNER
;
A
#
# COMPACT_ATOMS: atom_id res chain seq x y z
N MET A 1 -41.21 -27.09 20.23
CA MET A 1 -40.20 -26.05 20.55
C MET A 1 -39.18 -26.05 19.42
N SER A 2 -39.28 -25.09 18.52
CA SER A 2 -38.31 -24.94 17.41
C SER A 2 -37.19 -24.02 17.83
N ALA A 3 -35.99 -24.57 17.95
CA ALA A 3 -34.77 -23.78 18.21
C ALA A 3 -34.32 -23.12 16.88
N SER A 4 -34.43 -21.81 16.81
CA SER A 4 -33.94 -21.03 15.70
C SER A 4 -32.44 -20.83 15.86
N LEU A 5 -31.64 -21.49 15.02
CA LEU A 5 -30.19 -21.27 14.95
C LEU A 5 -29.95 -19.92 14.26
N ILE A 6 -29.57 -18.92 15.02
CA ILE A 6 -29.09 -17.64 14.49
C ILE A 6 -27.64 -17.88 14.06
N SER A 7 -27.42 -18.10 12.77
CA SER A 7 -26.10 -18.07 12.15
C SER A 7 -25.61 -16.62 12.13
N GLY A 8 -24.76 -16.27 13.10
CA GLY A 8 -24.05 -15.00 13.09
C GLY A 8 -23.02 -15.01 11.96
N TYR A 9 -23.23 -14.22 10.92
CA TYR A 9 -22.23 -13.97 9.90
C TYR A 9 -21.12 -13.13 10.50
N VAL A 10 -19.92 -13.69 10.59
CA VAL A 10 -18.71 -12.89 10.87
C VAL A 10 -18.37 -12.17 9.57
N SER A 11 -18.64 -10.87 9.51
CA SER A 11 -18.22 -10.03 8.40
C SER A 11 -16.75 -9.69 8.58
N ALA A 12 -15.92 -9.98 7.58
CA ALA A 12 -14.57 -9.46 7.54
C ALA A 12 -14.65 -7.98 7.17
N ASP A 13 -14.05 -7.10 7.98
CA ASP A 13 -13.94 -5.68 7.65
C ASP A 13 -12.96 -5.52 6.49
N SER A 14 -13.46 -5.07 5.34
CA SER A 14 -12.65 -4.82 4.14
C SER A 14 -12.47 -3.33 3.94
N ILE A 15 -11.22 -2.89 3.92
CA ILE A 15 -10.83 -1.48 3.76
C ILE A 15 -9.86 -1.34 2.60
N THR A 16 -10.06 -0.34 1.75
CA THR A 16 -9.16 -0.02 0.63
C THR A 16 -8.40 1.27 0.95
N VAL A 17 -7.06 1.21 0.99
CA VAL A 17 -6.22 2.34 1.38
C VAL A 17 -5.00 2.50 0.46
N ASN A 18 -4.40 3.69 0.47
CA ASN A 18 -3.10 3.94 -0.15
C ASN A 18 -1.98 3.41 0.76
N SER A 19 -0.79 3.26 0.21
CA SER A 19 0.42 3.00 1.01
C SER A 19 0.62 4.12 2.04
N PHE A 20 1.13 3.75 3.23
CA PHE A 20 1.34 4.61 4.40
C PHE A 20 0.07 5.18 5.05
N ALA A 21 -1.11 4.71 4.67
CA ALA A 21 -2.34 5.09 5.34
C ALA A 21 -2.40 4.58 6.79
N THR A 22 -3.20 5.26 7.61
CA THR A 22 -3.53 4.83 8.97
C THR A 22 -4.97 4.35 9.03
N ILE A 23 -5.18 3.15 9.51
CA ILE A 23 -6.47 2.48 9.70
C ILE A 23 -6.76 2.43 11.19
N SER A 24 -7.96 2.79 11.61
CA SER A 24 -8.40 2.60 13.00
C SER A 24 -9.45 1.51 13.07
N THR A 25 -9.25 0.50 13.92
CA THR A 25 -10.18 -0.64 14.05
C THR A 25 -10.20 -1.20 15.47
N GLY A 26 -11.30 -1.87 15.82
CA GLY A 26 -11.41 -2.65 17.03
C GLY A 26 -10.75 -4.02 16.89
N VAL A 27 -9.97 -4.45 17.88
CA VAL A 27 -9.36 -5.76 17.92
C VAL A 27 -9.81 -6.54 19.14
N SER A 28 -9.89 -7.85 19.03
CA SER A 28 -10.15 -8.70 20.19
C SER A 28 -8.94 -8.78 21.11
N ASN A 29 -9.16 -8.66 22.42
CA ASN A 29 -8.11 -8.88 23.42
C ASN A 29 -8.26 -10.23 24.17
N ASN A 30 -9.13 -11.10 23.70
CA ASN A 30 -9.36 -12.44 24.24
C ASN A 30 -9.43 -13.56 23.17
N ASN A 31 -9.41 -13.18 21.89
CA ASN A 31 -9.37 -14.13 20.77
C ASN A 31 -8.33 -13.70 19.74
N PRO A 32 -7.81 -14.62 18.93
CA PRO A 32 -6.93 -14.28 17.82
C PRO A 32 -7.59 -13.34 16.82
N ASN A 33 -6.80 -12.43 16.27
CA ASN A 33 -7.18 -11.51 15.19
C ASN A 33 -6.35 -11.84 13.95
N SER A 34 -6.83 -11.47 12.76
CA SER A 34 -6.09 -11.66 11.52
C SER A 34 -6.06 -10.38 10.67
N ILE A 35 -4.96 -10.19 9.95
CA ILE A 35 -4.83 -9.19 8.91
C ILE A 35 -4.44 -9.91 7.62
N THR A 36 -5.15 -9.59 6.54
CA THR A 36 -4.91 -10.13 5.20
C THR A 36 -4.77 -9.00 4.20
N VAL A 37 -3.80 -9.10 3.33
CA VAL A 37 -3.67 -8.26 2.13
C VAL A 37 -3.88 -9.17 0.93
N PRO A 38 -4.99 -9.05 0.18
CA PRO A 38 -5.23 -9.89 -0.99
C PRO A 38 -4.10 -9.74 -2.01
N ASP A 39 -3.73 -10.85 -2.63
CA ASP A 39 -2.69 -10.93 -3.65
C ASP A 39 -1.29 -10.46 -3.22
N ASP A 40 -1.07 -10.37 -1.89
CA ASP A 40 0.21 -9.97 -1.33
C ASP A 40 0.48 -10.74 -0.01
N ARG A 41 1.74 -10.80 0.40
CA ARG A 41 2.17 -11.48 1.61
C ARG A 41 2.65 -10.47 2.64
N ILE A 42 2.10 -10.53 3.86
CA ILE A 42 2.60 -9.72 4.98
C ILE A 42 3.96 -10.32 5.43
N THR A 43 5.01 -9.52 5.34
CA THR A 43 6.37 -9.90 5.74
C THR A 43 6.75 -9.33 7.09
N SER A 44 6.10 -8.24 7.52
CA SER A 44 6.38 -7.61 8.81
C SER A 44 5.10 -7.11 9.48
N LEU A 45 4.95 -7.43 10.76
CA LEU A 45 3.98 -6.84 11.68
C LEU A 45 4.75 -6.40 12.92
N GLN A 46 4.86 -5.11 13.16
CA GLN A 46 5.60 -4.52 14.28
C GLN A 46 4.66 -3.74 15.19
N SER A 47 4.92 -3.80 16.49
CA SER A 47 4.22 -3.04 17.51
C SER A 47 5.17 -2.80 18.69
N THR A 48 4.74 -2.00 19.66
CA THR A 48 5.47 -1.83 20.92
C THR A 48 5.71 -3.19 21.57
N GLN A 49 6.89 -3.39 22.12
CA GLN A 49 7.30 -4.65 22.77
C GLN A 49 6.30 -5.04 23.87
N GLY A 50 5.92 -6.33 23.90
CA GLY A 50 5.01 -6.90 24.91
C GLY A 50 3.52 -6.64 24.65
N VAL A 51 3.14 -5.88 23.63
CA VAL A 51 1.72 -5.64 23.30
C VAL A 51 1.09 -6.84 22.60
N LEU A 52 1.82 -7.48 21.70
CA LEU A 52 1.38 -8.71 21.04
C LEU A 52 1.91 -9.93 21.82
N THR A 53 1.01 -10.82 22.22
CA THR A 53 1.35 -12.05 22.95
C THR A 53 1.66 -13.21 22.01
N ALA A 54 1.12 -13.18 20.80
CA ALA A 54 1.43 -14.11 19.72
C ALA A 54 1.37 -13.37 18.36
N ARG A 55 2.18 -13.85 17.41
CA ARG A 55 2.22 -13.37 16.04
C ARG A 55 2.68 -14.49 15.14
N GLU A 56 1.89 -14.87 14.17
CA GLU A 56 2.14 -16.01 13.29
C GLU A 56 1.74 -15.70 11.85
N ALA A 57 2.66 -15.95 10.93
CA ALA A 57 2.37 -15.85 9.49
C ALA A 57 1.69 -17.13 9.03
N THR A 58 0.67 -17.01 8.20
CA THR A 58 -0.06 -18.12 7.62
C THR A 58 0.48 -18.46 6.22
N ALA A 59 0.18 -19.66 5.74
CA ALA A 59 0.62 -20.12 4.43
C ALA A 59 0.10 -19.24 3.27
N ASN A 60 -1.08 -18.62 3.43
CA ASN A 60 -1.68 -17.72 2.44
C ASN A 60 -1.19 -16.26 2.54
N GLY A 61 -0.15 -15.99 3.35
CA GLY A 61 0.44 -14.65 3.46
C GLY A 61 -0.27 -13.69 4.44
N SER A 62 -1.30 -14.13 5.14
CA SER A 62 -1.92 -13.37 6.22
C SER A 62 -1.10 -13.46 7.51
N VAL A 63 -1.38 -12.58 8.46
CA VAL A 63 -0.81 -12.66 9.82
C VAL A 63 -1.93 -12.78 10.83
N VAL A 64 -1.82 -13.79 11.70
CA VAL A 64 -2.66 -13.95 12.89
C VAL A 64 -1.90 -13.41 14.09
N PHE A 65 -2.57 -12.66 14.94
CA PHE A 65 -1.97 -12.11 16.16
C PHE A 65 -2.94 -12.13 17.33
N SER A 66 -2.39 -12.19 18.54
CA SER A 66 -3.14 -12.10 19.78
C SER A 66 -2.59 -10.98 20.65
N THR A 67 -3.45 -10.39 21.46
CA THR A 67 -3.09 -9.35 22.43
C THR A 67 -3.92 -9.48 23.70
N LEU A 68 -3.33 -9.12 24.84
CA LEU A 68 -4.04 -8.93 26.10
C LEU A 68 -4.11 -7.45 26.51
N ALA A 69 -3.70 -6.56 25.60
CA ALA A 69 -3.74 -5.11 25.84
C ALA A 69 -5.16 -4.63 26.15
N THR A 70 -5.25 -3.67 27.04
CA THR A 70 -6.52 -3.01 27.41
C THR A 70 -6.55 -1.55 26.96
N LYS A 71 -5.40 -1.00 26.52
CA LYS A 71 -5.25 0.35 25.99
C LYS A 71 -5.01 0.30 24.48
N PRO A 72 -5.43 1.31 23.72
CA PRO A 72 -5.13 1.42 22.29
C PRO A 72 -3.63 1.33 22.04
N PHE A 73 -3.27 0.70 20.91
CA PHE A 73 -1.89 0.54 20.45
C PHE A 73 -1.80 0.60 18.94
N THR A 74 -0.58 0.78 18.45
CA THR A 74 -0.32 0.90 17.01
C THR A 74 0.48 -0.29 16.52
N MET A 75 0.11 -0.78 15.34
CA MET A 75 0.85 -1.78 14.59
C MET A 75 1.27 -1.20 13.24
N PHE A 76 2.51 -1.44 12.85
CA PHE A 76 3.02 -1.17 11.51
C PHE A 76 3.06 -2.48 10.72
N VAL A 77 2.45 -2.48 9.55
CA VAL A 77 2.35 -3.65 8.66
C VAL A 77 3.06 -3.35 7.37
N GLN A 78 3.86 -4.31 6.89
CA GLN A 78 4.54 -4.24 5.60
C GLN A 78 4.41 -5.57 4.87
N THR A 79 4.22 -5.48 3.55
CA THR A 79 4.08 -6.62 2.66
C THR A 79 5.32 -6.84 1.80
N GLU A 80 5.38 -7.99 1.13
CA GLU A 80 6.45 -8.37 0.22
C GLU A 80 6.57 -7.41 -0.97
N SER A 81 5.43 -6.91 -1.49
CA SER A 81 5.41 -5.92 -2.57
C SER A 81 5.80 -4.51 -2.14
N GLY A 82 6.10 -4.28 -0.85
CA GLY A 82 6.44 -2.96 -0.30
C GLY A 82 5.23 -2.12 0.10
N PHE A 83 3.99 -2.63 -0.01
CA PHE A 83 2.82 -1.96 0.53
C PHE A 83 2.93 -1.91 2.06
N SER A 84 2.74 -0.74 2.63
CA SER A 84 2.89 -0.51 4.07
C SER A 84 1.74 0.33 4.60
N PHE A 85 1.26 0.03 5.79
CA PHE A 85 0.20 0.78 6.45
C PHE A 85 0.29 0.65 7.96
N THR A 86 -0.39 1.54 8.66
CA THR A 86 -0.45 1.58 10.12
C THR A 86 -1.84 1.19 10.59
N VAL A 87 -1.95 0.40 11.64
CA VAL A 87 -3.21 0.05 12.28
C VAL A 87 -3.22 0.57 13.70
N ASN A 88 -4.11 1.51 13.99
CA ASN A 88 -4.45 1.93 15.34
C ASN A 88 -5.53 1.01 15.89
N ALA A 89 -5.11 0.10 16.74
CA ALA A 89 -5.93 -0.97 17.30
C ALA A 89 -6.56 -0.52 18.63
N THR A 90 -7.87 -0.64 18.74
CA THR A 90 -8.60 -0.43 19.99
C THR A 90 -9.04 -1.78 20.57
N PRO A 91 -8.40 -2.28 21.64
CA PRO A 91 -8.72 -3.58 22.22
C PRO A 91 -10.11 -3.61 22.85
N ARG A 92 -10.84 -4.68 22.60
CA ARG A 92 -12.18 -4.92 23.18
C ARG A 92 -12.38 -6.40 23.48
N LYS A 93 -13.23 -6.71 24.46
CA LYS A 93 -13.72 -8.09 24.70
C LYS A 93 -14.77 -8.42 23.64
N GLN A 94 -14.36 -9.01 22.55
CA GLN A 94 -15.20 -9.36 21.40
C GLN A 94 -14.67 -10.61 20.70
N GLN A 95 -15.37 -11.09 19.68
CA GLN A 95 -14.85 -12.12 18.78
C GLN A 95 -13.59 -11.62 18.06
N GLY A 96 -12.74 -12.55 17.61
CA GLY A 96 -11.56 -12.23 16.82
C GLY A 96 -11.92 -11.43 15.57
N MET A 97 -11.15 -10.39 15.28
CA MET A 97 -11.33 -9.53 14.13
C MET A 97 -10.61 -10.13 12.92
N SER A 98 -11.23 -10.06 11.76
CA SER A 98 -10.59 -10.35 10.47
C SER A 98 -10.60 -9.07 9.62
N LEU A 99 -9.42 -8.46 9.45
CA LEU A 99 -9.24 -7.25 8.67
C LEU A 99 -8.65 -7.59 7.30
N VAL A 100 -9.37 -7.26 6.24
CA VAL A 100 -8.90 -7.35 4.86
C VAL A 100 -8.51 -5.95 4.37
N VAL A 101 -7.23 -5.75 4.08
CA VAL A 101 -6.71 -4.44 3.63
C VAL A 101 -6.35 -4.54 2.17
N ASN A 102 -7.13 -3.87 1.32
CA ASN A 102 -6.86 -3.79 -0.11
C ASN A 102 -5.94 -2.60 -0.40
N ASN A 103 -4.87 -2.87 -1.14
CA ASN A 103 -4.04 -1.80 -1.68
C ASN A 103 -4.80 -1.10 -2.80
N LYS A 104 -4.98 0.22 -2.68
CA LYS A 104 -5.64 1.02 -3.71
C LYS A 104 -4.80 1.17 -4.99
N GLU A 105 -3.50 0.91 -4.91
CA GLU A 105 -2.63 0.91 -6.08
C GLU A 105 -2.92 -0.32 -6.95
N VAL A 106 -3.43 -0.08 -8.14
CA VAL A 106 -3.59 -1.12 -9.15
C VAL A 106 -2.19 -1.43 -9.69
N LYS A 107 -1.74 -2.67 -9.53
CA LYS A 107 -0.50 -3.17 -10.15
C LYS A 107 -0.73 -3.52 -11.62
N GLY A 108 0.35 -3.53 -12.40
CA GLY A 108 0.35 -4.11 -13.74
C GLY A 108 0.12 -5.62 -13.71
N THR A 109 -0.17 -6.18 -14.87
CA THR A 109 -0.37 -7.62 -15.05
C THR A 109 0.96 -8.38 -15.16
N GLU A 110 0.91 -9.72 -15.25
CA GLU A 110 2.09 -10.58 -15.52
C GLU A 110 2.88 -10.13 -16.76
N ASP A 111 2.22 -9.59 -17.77
CA ASP A 111 2.90 -9.03 -18.94
C ASP A 111 3.82 -7.85 -18.55
N ALA A 112 3.44 -7.04 -17.57
CA ALA A 112 4.32 -5.99 -17.07
C ALA A 112 5.55 -6.57 -16.38
N THR A 113 5.38 -7.63 -15.56
CA THR A 113 6.50 -8.34 -14.93
C THR A 113 7.45 -8.91 -15.99
N THR A 114 6.91 -9.53 -17.03
CA THR A 114 7.66 -10.07 -18.15
C THR A 114 8.41 -8.97 -18.90
N TRP A 115 7.75 -7.85 -19.20
CA TRP A 115 8.37 -6.72 -19.87
C TRP A 115 9.50 -6.09 -19.04
N GLU A 116 9.26 -5.87 -17.75
CA GLU A 116 10.28 -5.36 -16.82
C GLU A 116 11.48 -6.29 -16.69
N GLY A 117 11.25 -7.61 -16.65
CA GLY A 117 12.28 -8.63 -16.57
C GLY A 117 13.05 -8.90 -17.88
N SER A 118 12.48 -8.50 -19.03
CA SER A 118 13.13 -8.68 -20.34
C SER A 118 14.26 -7.69 -20.63
N GLN A 119 14.40 -6.65 -19.82
CA GLN A 119 15.42 -5.62 -20.00
C GLN A 119 16.76 -6.09 -19.40
N ASN A 120 17.84 -6.05 -20.20
CA ASN A 120 19.15 -6.60 -19.83
C ASN A 120 19.84 -5.82 -18.68
N THR A 121 19.50 -4.55 -18.49
CA THR A 121 20.10 -3.71 -17.44
C THR A 121 19.05 -2.75 -16.86
N TYR A 122 19.27 -2.31 -15.63
CA TYR A 122 18.41 -1.32 -15.00
C TYR A 122 18.35 0.00 -15.80
N SER A 123 19.48 0.45 -16.35
CA SER A 123 19.52 1.64 -17.22
C SER A 123 18.65 1.48 -18.47
N ALA A 124 18.75 0.32 -19.14
CA ALA A 124 17.92 0.04 -20.31
C ALA A 124 16.42 0.01 -19.96
N LEU A 125 16.09 -0.57 -18.81
CA LEU A 125 14.73 -0.60 -18.29
C LEU A 125 14.16 0.81 -18.08
N ILE A 126 14.87 1.66 -17.36
CA ILE A 126 14.43 3.04 -17.08
C ILE A 126 14.37 3.88 -18.35
N THR A 127 15.41 3.86 -19.19
CA THR A 127 15.44 4.60 -20.45
C THR A 127 14.34 4.14 -21.41
N GLY A 128 14.14 2.82 -21.51
CA GLY A 128 13.07 2.25 -22.32
C GLY A 128 11.67 2.66 -21.84
N LEU A 129 11.43 2.65 -20.54
CA LEU A 129 10.15 3.09 -19.98
C LEU A 129 9.91 4.58 -20.20
N ILE A 130 10.92 5.42 -19.97
CA ILE A 130 10.84 6.88 -20.20
C ILE A 130 10.56 7.18 -21.68
N SER A 131 11.31 6.57 -22.60
CA SER A 131 11.12 6.76 -24.05
C SER A 131 9.70 6.39 -24.48
N ARG A 132 9.18 5.25 -24.03
CA ARG A 132 7.80 4.85 -24.33
C ARG A 132 6.79 5.80 -23.71
N PHE A 133 7.04 6.27 -22.50
CA PHE A 133 6.13 7.18 -21.81
C PHE A 133 6.03 8.54 -22.52
N ILE A 134 7.16 9.09 -23.02
CA ILE A 134 7.19 10.32 -23.82
C ILE A 134 6.40 10.13 -25.11
N ASN A 135 6.56 8.97 -25.77
CA ASN A 135 5.87 8.64 -27.02
C ASN A 135 4.43 8.15 -26.82
N ASN A 136 3.95 8.11 -25.58
CA ASN A 136 2.62 7.59 -25.22
C ASN A 136 2.38 6.13 -25.68
N ASP A 137 3.46 5.34 -25.80
CA ASP A 137 3.48 3.93 -26.17
C ASP A 137 3.55 3.07 -24.89
N LYS A 138 2.38 2.85 -24.27
CA LYS A 138 2.30 2.13 -22.99
C LYS A 138 2.72 0.67 -23.16
N PRO A 139 3.73 0.17 -22.40
CA PRO A 139 4.12 -1.24 -22.46
C PRO A 139 2.94 -2.17 -22.13
N GLN A 140 2.96 -3.35 -22.75
CA GLN A 140 1.96 -4.37 -22.46
C GLN A 140 1.96 -4.71 -20.96
N GLY A 141 0.78 -4.89 -20.40
CA GLY A 141 0.60 -5.19 -18.99
C GLY A 141 0.65 -3.99 -18.06
N PHE A 142 1.21 -2.84 -18.47
CA PHE A 142 1.13 -1.62 -17.68
C PHE A 142 -0.30 -1.07 -17.66
N VAL A 143 -0.72 -0.54 -16.52
CA VAL A 143 -2.04 0.07 -16.32
C VAL A 143 -1.92 1.56 -16.04
N PHE A 144 -2.98 2.32 -16.35
CA PHE A 144 -3.08 3.69 -15.90
C PHE A 144 -3.27 3.72 -14.39
N SER A 145 -2.38 4.41 -13.68
CA SER A 145 -2.48 4.58 -12.24
C SER A 145 -3.26 5.84 -11.90
N LYS A 146 -4.25 5.70 -11.03
CA LYS A 146 -4.96 6.85 -10.44
C LYS A 146 -4.19 7.42 -9.24
N ASN A 147 -3.28 6.62 -8.67
CA ASN A 147 -2.41 7.08 -7.61
C ASN A 147 -1.26 7.86 -8.22
N THR A 148 -1.32 9.17 -8.06
CA THR A 148 -0.33 10.12 -8.52
C THR A 148 0.41 10.79 -7.35
N ASP A 149 0.29 10.23 -6.15
CA ASP A 149 0.94 10.77 -4.98
C ASP A 149 2.46 10.68 -5.13
N VAL A 150 3.11 11.83 -5.12
CA VAL A 150 4.56 11.99 -5.16
C VAL A 150 4.98 12.80 -3.96
N GLN A 151 5.86 12.24 -3.15
CA GLN A 151 6.51 13.00 -2.08
C GLN A 151 7.62 13.85 -2.70
N LEU A 152 7.36 15.14 -2.84
CA LEU A 152 8.34 16.12 -3.28
C LEU A 152 8.98 16.78 -2.08
N SER A 153 10.24 17.17 -2.22
CA SER A 153 10.92 17.90 -1.15
C SER A 153 10.21 19.23 -0.87
N PRO A 154 10.23 19.71 0.38
CA PRO A 154 9.63 21.01 0.74
C PRO A 154 10.15 22.17 -0.12
N SER A 155 11.42 22.12 -0.53
CA SER A 155 12.03 23.12 -1.41
C SER A 155 11.35 23.15 -2.79
N VAL A 156 11.08 21.99 -3.40
CA VAL A 156 10.36 21.96 -4.68
C VAL A 156 8.95 22.51 -4.54
N GLN A 157 8.25 22.13 -3.46
CA GLN A 157 6.88 22.61 -3.20
C GLN A 157 6.81 24.11 -2.92
N SER A 158 7.88 24.73 -2.39
CA SER A 158 7.93 26.16 -2.15
C SER A 158 8.06 26.98 -3.45
N TYR A 159 8.76 26.46 -4.45
CA TYR A 159 9.00 27.16 -5.71
C TYR A 159 8.00 26.81 -6.82
N PHE A 160 7.33 25.66 -6.75
CA PHE A 160 6.46 25.19 -7.81
C PHE A 160 5.10 24.74 -7.30
N ASN A 161 4.06 25.03 -8.08
CA ASN A 161 2.83 24.28 -8.06
C ASN A 161 3.05 23.02 -8.88
N VAL A 162 2.84 21.85 -8.28
CA VAL A 162 3.06 20.57 -8.94
C VAL A 162 1.72 19.89 -9.16
N ARG A 163 1.43 19.55 -10.43
CA ARG A 163 0.21 18.86 -10.81
C ARG A 163 0.56 17.55 -11.52
N PRO A 164 0.15 16.39 -10.97
CA PRO A 164 0.24 15.14 -11.69
C PRO A 164 -0.70 15.15 -12.90
N VAL A 165 -0.19 14.71 -14.05
CA VAL A 165 -0.94 14.70 -15.33
C VAL A 165 -1.37 13.28 -15.70
N THR A 166 -0.44 12.35 -15.67
CA THR A 166 -0.68 10.95 -15.98
C THR A 166 0.35 10.06 -15.29
N ALA A 167 -0.04 8.83 -15.02
CA ALA A 167 0.85 7.84 -14.45
C ALA A 167 0.57 6.45 -15.04
N TRP A 168 1.64 5.68 -15.24
CA TRP A 168 1.56 4.26 -15.55
C TRP A 168 2.17 3.43 -14.42
N ARG A 169 1.57 2.29 -14.14
CA ARG A 169 2.03 1.33 -13.15
C ARG A 169 2.24 -0.02 -13.82
N GLY A 170 3.46 -0.56 -13.69
CA GLY A 170 3.81 -1.92 -13.96
C GLY A 170 3.77 -2.76 -12.68
N ASP A 171 4.61 -3.79 -12.61
CA ASP A 171 4.77 -4.62 -11.42
C ASP A 171 5.61 -3.89 -10.36
N LYS A 172 6.86 -3.60 -10.65
CA LYS A 172 7.82 -2.93 -9.74
C LYS A 172 7.95 -1.45 -10.02
N LEU A 173 7.69 -1.02 -11.27
CA LEU A 173 7.91 0.34 -11.71
C LEU A 173 6.64 1.16 -11.78
N ARG A 174 6.78 2.44 -11.48
CA ARG A 174 5.77 3.46 -11.69
C ARG A 174 6.43 4.67 -12.35
N ILE A 175 5.80 5.20 -13.39
CA ILE A 175 6.21 6.45 -14.04
C ILE A 175 5.08 7.46 -13.97
N ILE A 176 5.39 8.70 -13.61
CA ILE A 176 4.42 9.77 -13.43
C ILE A 176 4.90 10.99 -14.19
N ARG A 177 4.00 11.61 -14.96
CA ARG A 177 4.23 12.94 -15.55
C ARG A 177 3.73 13.99 -14.58
N LEU A 178 4.61 14.89 -14.21
CA LEU A 178 4.30 16.06 -13.41
C LEU A 178 4.38 17.32 -14.27
N GLU A 179 3.41 18.20 -14.10
CA GLU A 179 3.45 19.56 -14.60
C GLU A 179 3.87 20.48 -13.45
N LEU A 180 4.94 21.24 -13.68
CA LEU A 180 5.46 22.20 -12.69
C LEU A 180 5.19 23.61 -13.20
N THR A 181 4.48 24.39 -12.38
CA THR A 181 4.24 25.81 -12.63
C THR A 181 4.96 26.63 -11.58
N SER A 182 5.86 27.54 -12.02
CA SER A 182 6.59 28.41 -11.09
C SER A 182 5.62 29.27 -10.28
N ARG A 183 5.88 29.38 -8.98
CA ARG A 183 5.21 30.34 -8.08
C ARG A 183 5.90 31.71 -8.06
N SER A 184 7.11 31.79 -8.63
CA SER A 184 7.91 33.02 -8.69
C SER A 184 7.77 33.69 -10.05
N SER A 185 7.73 35.01 -10.07
CA SER A 185 7.88 35.81 -11.29
C SER A 185 9.33 35.93 -11.75
N SER A 186 10.29 35.48 -10.92
CA SER A 186 11.72 35.48 -11.27
C SER A 186 12.08 34.22 -12.05
N ARG A 187 13.09 34.35 -12.94
CA ARG A 187 13.66 33.20 -13.64
C ARG A 187 14.32 32.24 -12.65
N LEU A 188 13.89 30.98 -12.63
CA LEU A 188 14.49 29.91 -11.85
C LEU A 188 15.31 29.02 -12.79
N GLU A 189 16.55 28.76 -12.43
CA GLU A 189 17.36 27.75 -13.10
C GLU A 189 17.19 26.43 -12.36
N LEU A 190 16.71 25.42 -13.10
CA LEU A 190 16.64 24.03 -12.61
C LEU A 190 18.01 23.40 -12.81
N ASN A 191 18.68 23.10 -11.71
CA ASN A 191 19.95 22.40 -11.75
C ASN A 191 19.65 20.88 -11.69
N GLU A 192 19.85 20.18 -12.79
CA GLU A 192 19.75 18.72 -12.88
C GLU A 192 20.98 18.09 -12.19
N ARG A 193 20.83 17.72 -10.95
CA ARG A 193 21.81 16.89 -10.24
C ARG A 193 21.13 15.65 -9.68
#